data_8daed84f72753b96682817e33fe1fe9c
#
_entry.id   8daed84f72753b96682817e33fe1fe9c
#
_cell.length_a   1.000
_cell.length_b   1.000
_cell.length_c   1.000
_cell.angle_alpha   90.00
_cell.angle_beta   90.00
_cell.angle_gamma   90.00
#
_symmetry.space_group_name_H-M   'P 1'
#
loop_
_entity.id
_entity.type
_entity.pdbx_description
1 polymer ?
#
loop_
_entity_poly.entity_id
_entity_poly.type
_entity_poly.pdbx_seq_one_letter_code
_entity_poly.pdbx_strand_id
1 'polypeptide(L)'
;NPLGHYARSKYAGEVFVEKNIQKHLICRAGWMMGAGPKKDKKFVQKIMQQIKDGKKELFIVNDKLGTPTYTHDFAQNVKLLLEKEYWGLYNMVCGGITGRFEVAEELIKILKLEDDVKVIPVDSSYWKKEYYAERPPSERLVDKKLELRGVNVMRDWKICLEEYIRDYYTDYLN
;
A
#
# COMPACT_ATOMS: atom_id res chain seq x y z
N ASN A 1 2.58 -18.86 9.72
CA ASN A 1 2.45 -18.37 11.11
C ASN A 1 2.66 -16.85 11.16
N PRO A 2 1.73 -16.07 11.74
CA PRO A 2 1.90 -14.63 11.90
C PRO A 2 3.06 -14.30 12.84
N LEU A 3 3.98 -13.43 12.41
CA LEU A 3 5.24 -13.17 13.11
C LEU A 3 5.12 -12.18 14.28
N GLY A 4 4.24 -11.18 14.22
CA GLY A 4 4.13 -10.15 15.25
C GLY A 4 2.75 -10.08 15.90
N HIS A 5 2.61 -9.28 16.96
CA HIS A 5 1.32 -9.07 17.64
C HIS A 5 0.22 -8.56 16.72
N TYR A 6 0.53 -7.59 15.88
CA TYR A 6 -0.40 -7.08 14.88
C TYR A 6 -0.91 -8.20 13.96
N ALA A 7 0.00 -9.00 13.39
CA ALA A 7 -0.37 -10.09 12.50
C ALA A 7 -1.19 -11.16 13.21
N ARG A 8 -0.86 -11.49 14.46
CA ARG A 8 -1.63 -12.45 15.29
C ARG A 8 -3.04 -11.96 15.57
N SER A 9 -3.21 -10.69 15.95
CA SER A 9 -4.54 -10.12 16.22
C SER A 9 -5.41 -10.06 14.96
N LYS A 10 -4.83 -9.69 13.81
CA LYS A 10 -5.57 -9.72 12.54
C LYS A 10 -5.97 -11.14 12.15
N TYR A 11 -5.05 -12.10 12.27
CA TYR A 11 -5.33 -13.50 11.97
C TYR A 11 -6.40 -14.10 12.90
N ALA A 12 -6.38 -13.77 14.20
CA ALA A 12 -7.43 -14.21 15.13
C ALA A 12 -8.81 -13.72 14.71
N GLY A 13 -8.91 -12.47 14.22
CA GLY A 13 -10.14 -11.92 13.65
C GLY A 13 -10.60 -12.65 12.39
N GLU A 14 -9.67 -12.99 11.47
CA GLU A 14 -9.97 -13.78 10.27
C GLU A 14 -10.56 -15.14 10.65
N VAL A 15 -9.89 -15.88 11.56
CA VAL A 15 -10.34 -17.20 12.04
C VAL A 15 -11.72 -17.10 12.70
N PHE A 16 -11.97 -16.05 13.48
CA PHE A 16 -13.27 -15.82 14.09
C PHE A 16 -14.37 -15.64 13.06
N VAL A 17 -14.13 -14.80 12.03
CA VAL A 17 -15.09 -14.58 10.94
C VAL A 17 -15.35 -15.86 10.15
N GLU A 18 -14.31 -16.59 9.76
CA GLU A 18 -14.42 -17.84 9.02
C GLU A 18 -15.24 -18.89 9.76
N LYS A 19 -15.08 -18.99 11.10
CA LYS A 19 -15.80 -19.99 11.91
C LYS A 19 -17.27 -19.65 12.17
N ASN A 20 -17.61 -18.36 12.18
CA ASN A 20 -18.95 -17.93 12.64
C ASN A 20 -19.85 -17.39 11.53
N ILE A 21 -19.31 -17.08 10.35
CA ILE A 21 -20.06 -16.43 9.26
C ILE A 21 -19.83 -17.19 7.96
N GLN A 22 -20.87 -17.81 7.42
CA GLN A 22 -20.77 -18.58 6.17
C GLN A 22 -20.49 -17.68 4.96
N LYS A 23 -21.30 -16.63 4.77
CA LYS A 23 -21.13 -15.67 3.67
C LYS A 23 -20.28 -14.49 4.18
N HIS A 24 -18.97 -14.54 4.01
CA HIS A 24 -18.04 -13.53 4.46
C HIS A 24 -17.02 -13.17 3.40
N LEU A 25 -16.47 -11.95 3.47
CA LEU A 25 -15.30 -11.52 2.72
C LEU A 25 -14.22 -11.06 3.70
N ILE A 26 -13.06 -11.70 3.62
CA ILE A 26 -11.84 -11.28 4.29
C ILE A 26 -10.90 -10.77 3.21
N CYS A 27 -10.66 -9.47 3.17
CA CYS A 27 -9.86 -8.83 2.15
C CYS A 27 -8.56 -8.31 2.78
N ARG A 28 -7.45 -8.98 2.49
CA ARG A 28 -6.12 -8.57 2.93
C ARG A 28 -5.55 -7.55 1.97
N ALA A 29 -5.28 -6.36 2.47
CA ALA A 29 -4.63 -5.28 1.74
C ALA A 29 -3.15 -5.16 2.11
N GLY A 30 -2.35 -4.61 1.21
CA GLY A 30 -0.99 -4.13 1.48
C GLY A 30 -0.99 -2.70 2.04
N TRP A 31 0.01 -1.90 1.64
CA TRP A 31 0.10 -0.49 2.03
C TRP A 31 -0.94 0.35 1.29
N MET A 32 -2.01 0.71 1.96
CA MET A 32 -3.09 1.45 1.31
C MET A 32 -2.68 2.89 0.98
N MET A 33 -3.02 3.34 -0.22
CA MET A 33 -2.97 4.73 -0.70
C MET A 33 -4.34 5.09 -1.28
N GLY A 34 -4.78 6.33 -1.08
CA GLY A 34 -6.08 6.80 -1.57
C GLY A 34 -6.71 7.87 -0.70
N ALA A 35 -7.85 8.41 -1.16
CA ALA A 35 -8.65 9.44 -0.50
C ALA A 35 -7.98 10.84 -0.37
N GLY A 36 -6.79 11.04 -0.94
CA GLY A 36 -6.12 12.35 -1.03
C GLY A 36 -5.62 12.94 0.29
N PRO A 37 -5.02 14.13 0.26
CA PRO A 37 -4.25 14.70 1.36
C PRO A 37 -5.05 14.95 2.64
N LYS A 38 -6.36 15.15 2.54
CA LYS A 38 -7.20 15.39 3.73
C LYS A 38 -7.40 14.14 4.59
N LYS A 39 -7.35 12.96 3.99
CA LYS A 39 -7.65 11.69 4.68
C LYS A 39 -6.49 10.71 4.68
N ASP A 40 -5.65 10.69 3.65
CA ASP A 40 -4.45 9.89 3.65
C ASP A 40 -3.44 10.48 4.65
N LYS A 41 -3.00 9.67 5.61
CA LYS A 41 -1.96 10.02 6.59
C LYS A 41 -0.80 9.03 6.53
N LYS A 42 -0.66 8.33 5.40
CA LYS A 42 0.29 7.24 5.24
C LYS A 42 1.49 7.65 4.40
N PHE A 43 2.15 6.70 3.77
CA PHE A 43 3.47 6.87 3.18
C PHE A 43 3.51 7.95 2.10
N VAL A 44 2.60 7.89 1.10
CA VAL A 44 2.58 8.86 -0.01
C VAL A 44 2.34 10.28 0.52
N GLN A 45 1.32 10.46 1.37
CA GLN A 45 1.04 11.78 1.97
C GLN A 45 2.22 12.31 2.78
N LYS A 46 2.92 11.46 3.54
CA LYS A 46 4.08 11.88 4.32
C LYS A 46 5.24 12.36 3.44
N ILE A 47 5.45 11.74 2.28
CA ILE A 47 6.45 12.20 1.31
C ILE A 47 6.02 13.53 0.70
N MET A 48 4.78 13.62 0.21
CA MET A 48 4.23 14.85 -0.36
C MET A 48 4.34 16.04 0.62
N GLN A 49 4.06 15.79 1.91
CA GLN A 49 4.21 16.81 2.94
C GLN A 49 5.67 17.25 3.12
N GLN A 50 6.61 16.31 3.16
CA GLN A 50 8.03 16.63 3.27
C GLN A 50 8.54 17.47 2.09
N ILE A 51 8.08 17.18 0.87
CA ILE A 51 8.39 17.96 -0.33
C ILE A 51 7.79 19.36 -0.20
N LYS A 52 6.53 19.47 0.20
CA LYS A 52 5.86 20.75 0.45
C LYS A 52 6.56 21.60 1.50
N ASP A 53 7.10 20.96 2.54
CA ASP A 53 7.90 21.60 3.58
C ASP A 53 9.32 21.99 3.12
N GLY A 54 9.65 21.81 1.82
CA GLY A 54 10.91 22.22 1.20
C GLY A 54 12.08 21.26 1.41
N LYS A 55 11.84 20.01 1.88
CA LYS A 55 12.92 19.02 2.01
C LYS A 55 13.44 18.61 0.65
N LYS A 56 14.76 18.64 0.51
CA LYS A 56 15.50 18.25 -0.69
C LYS A 56 16.08 16.83 -0.60
N GLU A 57 16.06 16.22 0.56
CA GLU A 57 16.52 14.86 0.81
C GLU A 57 15.46 14.06 1.57
N LEU A 58 15.11 12.90 1.02
CA LEU A 58 14.11 11.99 1.58
C LEU A 58 14.80 10.66 1.94
N PHE A 59 14.97 10.40 3.23
CA PHE A 59 15.57 9.16 3.73
C PHE A 59 14.53 8.05 3.78
N ILE A 60 14.61 7.08 2.86
CA ILE A 60 13.58 6.05 2.64
C ILE A 60 14.16 4.66 2.84
N VAL A 61 13.44 3.85 3.61
CA VAL A 61 13.80 2.45 3.89
C VAL A 61 13.75 1.61 2.62
N ASN A 62 14.84 0.89 2.33
CA ASN A 62 14.99 0.03 1.16
C ASN A 62 15.12 -1.48 1.47
N ASP A 63 15.20 -1.87 2.76
CA ASP A 63 15.32 -3.27 3.22
C ASP A 63 13.97 -3.93 3.55
N LYS A 64 12.83 -3.26 3.25
CA LYS A 64 11.48 -3.76 3.51
C LYS A 64 10.66 -3.82 2.24
N LEU A 65 10.26 -5.02 1.87
CA LEU A 65 9.41 -5.26 0.71
C LEU A 65 7.93 -5.22 1.09
N GLY A 66 7.11 -4.72 0.20
CA GLY A 66 5.65 -4.68 0.36
C GLY A 66 5.00 -4.36 -0.96
N THR A 67 3.68 -4.28 -0.97
CA THR A 67 2.93 -3.92 -2.17
C THR A 67 1.91 -2.84 -1.82
N PRO A 68 1.83 -1.75 -2.57
CA PRO A 68 0.77 -0.77 -2.40
C PRO A 68 -0.60 -1.39 -2.68
N THR A 69 -1.63 -0.80 -2.10
CA THR A 69 -3.03 -1.10 -2.41
C THR A 69 -3.74 0.22 -2.68
N TYR A 70 -4.17 0.43 -3.92
CA TYR A 70 -4.97 1.58 -4.28
C TYR A 70 -6.42 1.37 -3.85
N THR A 71 -6.93 2.27 -3.02
CA THR A 71 -8.26 2.10 -2.40
C THR A 71 -9.40 2.07 -3.41
N HIS A 72 -9.24 2.76 -4.56
CA HIS A 72 -10.22 2.75 -5.64
C HIS A 72 -10.35 1.35 -6.25
N ASP A 73 -9.23 0.75 -6.69
CA ASP A 73 -9.21 -0.60 -7.27
C ASP A 73 -9.68 -1.64 -6.25
N PHE A 74 -9.26 -1.50 -4.99
CA PHE A 74 -9.72 -2.35 -3.90
C PHE A 74 -11.24 -2.33 -3.74
N ALA A 75 -11.86 -1.13 -3.74
CA ALA A 75 -13.31 -0.99 -3.64
C ALA A 75 -14.04 -1.61 -4.83
N GLN A 76 -13.51 -1.44 -6.05
CA GLN A 76 -14.05 -2.06 -7.26
C GLN A 76 -14.00 -3.59 -7.18
N ASN A 77 -12.89 -4.15 -6.70
CA ASN A 77 -12.77 -5.59 -6.53
C ASN A 77 -13.71 -6.14 -5.45
N VAL A 78 -13.87 -5.44 -4.32
CA VAL A 78 -14.86 -5.81 -3.29
C VAL A 78 -16.27 -5.84 -3.87
N LYS A 79 -16.66 -4.79 -4.62
CA LYS A 79 -17.96 -4.72 -5.30
C LYS A 79 -18.16 -5.92 -6.21
N LEU A 80 -17.18 -6.23 -7.07
CA LEU A 80 -17.24 -7.35 -8.00
C LEU A 80 -17.40 -8.70 -7.29
N LEU A 81 -16.67 -8.91 -6.17
CA LEU A 81 -16.78 -10.13 -5.36
C LEU A 81 -18.17 -10.29 -4.75
N LEU A 82 -18.76 -9.18 -4.25
CA LEU A 82 -20.12 -9.17 -3.69
C LEU A 82 -21.17 -9.49 -4.76
N GLU A 83 -21.10 -8.85 -5.93
CA GLU A 83 -22.04 -9.06 -7.05
C GLU A 83 -21.99 -10.49 -7.57
N LYS A 84 -20.82 -11.14 -7.53
CA LYS A 84 -20.65 -12.54 -7.94
C LYS A 84 -20.86 -13.55 -6.81
N GLU A 85 -21.16 -13.11 -5.61
CA GLU A 85 -21.25 -13.94 -4.39
C GLU A 85 -19.99 -14.81 -4.16
N TYR A 86 -18.81 -14.26 -4.44
CA TYR A 86 -17.53 -14.94 -4.27
C TYR A 86 -16.97 -14.73 -2.86
N TRP A 87 -17.43 -15.53 -1.93
CA TRP A 87 -17.10 -15.47 -0.51
C TRP A 87 -15.73 -16.06 -0.18
N GLY A 88 -15.24 -15.72 1.01
CA GLY A 88 -14.01 -16.22 1.62
C GLY A 88 -12.88 -15.19 1.67
N LEU A 89 -11.64 -15.68 1.82
CA LEU A 89 -10.44 -14.86 1.97
C LEU A 89 -9.80 -14.57 0.60
N TYR A 90 -9.42 -13.30 0.41
CA TYR A 90 -8.70 -12.78 -0.76
C TYR A 90 -7.56 -11.85 -0.33
N ASN A 91 -6.40 -12.00 -0.95
CA ASN A 91 -5.42 -10.93 -0.99
C ASN A 91 -5.84 -9.96 -2.11
N MET A 92 -5.68 -8.66 -1.88
CA MET A 92 -6.08 -7.61 -2.82
C MET A 92 -5.06 -6.47 -2.75
N VAL A 93 -4.07 -6.54 -3.62
CA VAL A 93 -2.95 -5.59 -3.70
C VAL A 93 -2.71 -5.19 -5.16
N CYS A 94 -2.05 -4.07 -5.39
CA CYS A 94 -1.61 -3.72 -6.74
C CYS A 94 -0.64 -4.76 -7.28
N GLY A 95 -0.63 -4.95 -8.60
CA GLY A 95 0.39 -5.74 -9.29
C GLY A 95 1.79 -5.14 -9.15
N GLY A 96 2.81 -5.94 -9.48
CA GLY A 96 4.21 -5.53 -9.45
C GLY A 96 4.93 -5.84 -8.13
N ILE A 97 6.25 -5.78 -8.21
CA ILE A 97 7.16 -6.00 -7.09
C ILE A 97 7.76 -4.65 -6.71
N THR A 98 7.68 -4.26 -5.43
CA THR A 98 8.22 -2.98 -5.00
C THR A 98 8.54 -2.96 -3.51
N GLY A 99 9.18 -1.90 -3.07
CA GLY A 99 9.37 -1.46 -1.71
C GLY A 99 9.04 0.02 -1.57
N ARG A 100 9.24 0.58 -0.40
CA ARG A 100 8.96 2.01 -0.17
C ARG A 100 9.93 2.91 -0.92
N PHE A 101 11.16 2.45 -1.10
CA PHE A 101 12.20 3.20 -1.81
C PHE A 101 11.79 3.41 -3.27
N GLU A 102 11.44 2.34 -3.99
CA GLU A 102 11.02 2.41 -5.38
C GLU A 102 9.72 3.22 -5.56
N VAL A 103 8.79 3.14 -4.59
CA VAL A 103 7.57 3.97 -4.60
C VAL A 103 7.93 5.45 -4.46
N ALA A 104 8.92 5.80 -3.62
CA ALA A 104 9.36 7.18 -3.47
C ALA A 104 10.08 7.69 -4.73
N GLU A 105 10.96 6.89 -5.33
CA GLU A 105 11.62 7.24 -6.60
C GLU A 105 10.60 7.50 -7.71
N GLU A 106 9.63 6.60 -7.88
CA GLU A 106 8.58 6.76 -8.90
C GLU A 106 7.73 8.01 -8.63
N LEU A 107 7.44 8.31 -7.35
CA LEU A 107 6.72 9.53 -6.97
C LEU A 107 7.47 10.79 -7.38
N ILE A 108 8.78 10.87 -7.10
CA ILE A 108 9.63 12.02 -7.50
C ILE A 108 9.64 12.18 -9.02
N LYS A 109 9.71 11.08 -9.76
CA LYS A 109 9.65 11.06 -11.22
C LYS A 109 8.30 11.55 -11.77
N ILE A 110 7.17 11.07 -11.20
CA ILE A 110 5.82 11.55 -11.56
C ILE A 110 5.69 13.06 -11.36
N LEU A 111 6.29 13.58 -10.28
CA LEU A 111 6.27 15.00 -9.95
C LEU A 111 7.30 15.82 -10.76
N LYS A 112 8.19 15.19 -11.54
CA LYS A 112 9.30 15.82 -12.29
C LYS A 112 10.23 16.65 -11.40
N LEU A 113 10.60 16.08 -10.24
CA LEU A 113 11.43 16.70 -9.22
C LEU A 113 12.79 16.01 -9.05
N GLU A 114 13.27 15.21 -10.01
CA GLU A 114 14.49 14.42 -9.94
C GLU A 114 15.75 15.27 -9.74
N ASP A 115 15.74 16.49 -10.28
CA ASP A 115 16.84 17.46 -10.13
C ASP A 115 16.78 18.23 -8.79
N ASP A 116 15.62 18.27 -8.14
CA ASP A 116 15.36 19.07 -6.95
C ASP A 116 15.34 18.26 -5.66
N VAL A 117 14.91 16.99 -5.71
CA VAL A 117 14.69 16.15 -4.53
C VAL A 117 15.36 14.80 -4.69
N LYS A 118 16.27 14.47 -3.77
CA LYS A 118 16.99 13.20 -3.76
C LYS A 118 16.32 12.19 -2.83
N VAL A 119 16.09 10.97 -3.32
CA VAL A 119 15.67 9.84 -2.49
C VAL A 119 16.93 9.09 -2.04
N ILE A 120 17.15 9.05 -0.73
CA ILE A 120 18.35 8.44 -0.13
C ILE A 120 17.95 7.12 0.53
N PRO A 121 18.51 5.99 0.07
CA PRO A 121 18.21 4.69 0.66
C PRO A 121 18.82 4.58 2.06
N VAL A 122 18.02 4.08 3.01
CA VAL A 122 18.45 3.74 4.36
C VAL A 122 17.90 2.38 4.74
N ASP A 123 18.57 1.68 5.64
CA ASP A 123 18.00 0.47 6.23
C ASP A 123 16.99 0.82 7.36
N SER A 124 16.21 -0.17 7.78
CA SER A 124 15.16 0.04 8.78
C SER A 124 15.69 0.42 10.19
N SER A 125 16.98 0.23 10.46
CA SER A 125 17.59 0.64 11.75
C SER A 125 17.72 2.16 11.87
N TYR A 126 17.79 2.87 10.75
CA TYR A 126 17.86 4.33 10.71
C TYR A 126 16.71 5.00 11.49
N TRP A 127 15.50 4.41 11.40
CA TRP A 127 14.28 4.90 12.04
C TRP A 127 13.93 4.17 13.35
N LYS A 128 14.85 3.39 13.94
CA LYS A 128 14.58 2.52 15.11
C LYS A 128 14.09 3.29 16.33
N LYS A 129 14.48 4.55 16.48
CA LYS A 129 14.03 5.41 17.60
C LYS A 129 12.57 5.86 17.45
N GLU A 130 12.10 6.08 16.22
CA GLU A 130 10.74 6.52 15.91
C GLU A 130 9.77 5.33 15.76
N TYR A 131 10.28 4.18 15.30
CA TYR A 131 9.48 2.98 14.99
C TYR A 131 10.03 1.75 15.72
N TYR A 132 9.63 1.59 16.97
CA TYR A 132 10.05 0.46 17.82
C TYR A 132 9.39 -0.88 17.47
N ALA A 133 8.27 -0.88 16.72
CA ALA A 133 7.60 -2.10 16.30
C ALA A 133 8.35 -2.78 15.14
N GLU A 134 8.86 -3.98 15.37
CA GLU A 134 9.52 -4.76 14.34
C GLU A 134 8.57 -5.08 13.19
N ARG A 135 9.03 -4.84 11.96
CA ARG A 135 8.36 -5.20 10.73
C ARG A 135 9.06 -6.38 10.08
N PRO A 136 8.33 -7.34 9.51
CA PRO A 136 8.96 -8.42 8.75
C PRO A 136 9.75 -7.86 7.55
N PRO A 137 10.72 -8.59 7.02
CA PRO A 137 11.46 -8.19 5.82
C PRO A 137 10.56 -8.03 4.60
N SER A 138 9.47 -8.79 4.54
CA SER A 138 8.50 -8.72 3.43
C SER A 138 7.07 -8.80 3.94
N GLU A 139 6.24 -7.86 3.49
CA GLU A 139 4.78 -7.81 3.66
C GLU A 139 4.09 -7.99 2.30
N ARG A 140 4.78 -8.60 1.33
CA ARG A 140 4.25 -8.79 -0.03
C ARG A 140 3.14 -9.82 -0.07
N LEU A 141 2.12 -9.53 -0.86
CA LEU A 141 0.99 -10.41 -1.14
C LEU A 141 0.90 -10.69 -2.65
N VAL A 142 0.19 -11.73 -3.00
CA VAL A 142 -0.16 -12.10 -4.39
C VAL A 142 -1.66 -12.37 -4.44
N ASP A 143 -2.33 -11.84 -5.47
CA ASP A 143 -3.78 -11.92 -5.67
C ASP A 143 -4.22 -13.21 -6.36
N LYS A 144 -3.55 -14.31 -6.06
CA LYS A 144 -3.68 -15.59 -6.77
C LYS A 144 -5.11 -16.09 -6.93
N LYS A 145 -5.94 -15.90 -5.89
CA LYS A 145 -7.34 -16.34 -5.92
C LYS A 145 -8.21 -15.47 -6.83
N LEU A 146 -7.92 -14.16 -6.91
CA LEU A 146 -8.59 -13.26 -7.85
C LEU A 146 -8.24 -13.61 -9.30
N GLU A 147 -6.96 -13.88 -9.57
CA GLU A 147 -6.46 -14.29 -10.88
C GLU A 147 -7.12 -15.60 -11.34
N LEU A 148 -7.09 -16.64 -10.49
CA LEU A 148 -7.68 -17.94 -10.80
C LEU A 148 -9.19 -17.87 -11.06
N ARG A 149 -9.88 -16.89 -10.50
CA ARG A 149 -11.31 -16.65 -10.73
C ARG A 149 -11.60 -15.71 -11.90
N GLY A 150 -10.58 -15.13 -12.53
CA GLY A 150 -10.73 -14.18 -13.63
C GLY A 150 -11.42 -12.89 -13.21
N VAL A 151 -11.23 -12.45 -11.96
CA VAL A 151 -11.89 -11.26 -11.38
C VAL A 151 -10.91 -10.27 -10.75
N ASN A 152 -9.64 -10.38 -11.10
CA ASN A 152 -8.63 -9.44 -10.60
C ASN A 152 -8.70 -8.13 -11.39
N VAL A 153 -9.12 -7.04 -10.74
CA VAL A 153 -9.11 -5.67 -11.28
C VAL A 153 -8.09 -4.78 -10.59
N MET A 154 -7.21 -5.36 -9.77
CA MET A 154 -6.10 -4.64 -9.14
C MET A 154 -5.02 -4.38 -10.19
N ARG A 155 -4.79 -3.11 -10.52
CA ARG A 155 -3.80 -2.68 -11.54
C ARG A 155 -2.37 -2.65 -10.97
N ASP A 156 -1.39 -2.45 -11.85
CA ASP A 156 0.01 -2.24 -11.46
C ASP A 156 0.15 -1.01 -10.55
N TRP A 157 1.04 -1.09 -9.57
CA TRP A 157 1.21 -0.04 -8.56
C TRP A 157 1.68 1.30 -9.14
N LYS A 158 2.42 1.30 -10.25
CA LYS A 158 2.87 2.54 -10.91
C LYS A 158 1.69 3.28 -11.54
N ILE A 159 0.83 2.55 -12.26
CA ILE A 159 -0.39 3.11 -12.85
C ILE A 159 -1.27 3.71 -11.75
N CYS A 160 -1.45 2.97 -10.66
CA CYS A 160 -2.25 3.43 -9.53
C CYS A 160 -1.66 4.65 -8.82
N LEU A 161 -0.33 4.69 -8.66
CA LEU A 161 0.37 5.83 -8.06
C LEU A 161 0.24 7.08 -8.93
N GLU A 162 0.47 6.95 -10.24
CA GLU A 162 0.33 8.07 -11.18
C GLU A 162 -1.09 8.65 -11.17
N GLU A 163 -2.11 7.79 -11.25
CA GLU A 163 -3.51 8.20 -11.16
C GLU A 163 -3.80 8.90 -9.82
N TYR A 164 -3.33 8.32 -8.72
CA TYR A 164 -3.53 8.88 -7.39
C TYR A 164 -2.91 10.27 -7.24
N ILE A 165 -1.71 10.49 -7.75
CA ILE A 165 -1.05 11.80 -7.72
C ILE A 165 -1.77 12.79 -8.61
N ARG A 166 -2.11 12.40 -9.84
CA ARG A 166 -2.86 13.26 -10.76
C ARG A 166 -4.20 13.71 -10.19
N ASP A 167 -4.97 12.79 -9.60
CA ASP A 167 -6.34 13.06 -9.20
C ASP A 167 -6.46 13.79 -7.86
N TYR A 168 -5.44 13.71 -6.99
CA TYR A 168 -5.53 14.24 -5.63
C TYR A 168 -4.44 15.24 -5.24
N TYR A 169 -3.36 15.35 -6.00
CA TYR A 169 -2.19 16.14 -5.62
C TYR A 169 -1.76 17.18 -6.65
N THR A 170 -2.49 17.38 -7.73
CA THR A 170 -2.13 18.32 -8.83
C THR A 170 -1.75 19.71 -8.29
N ASP A 171 -2.53 20.26 -7.35
CA ASP A 171 -2.30 21.61 -6.79
C ASP A 171 -1.70 21.57 -5.37
N TYR A 172 -1.27 20.41 -4.91
CA TYR A 172 -0.88 20.24 -3.50
C TYR A 172 0.45 20.90 -3.17
N LEU A 173 1.36 21.00 -4.12
CA LEU A 173 2.70 21.59 -3.94
C LEU A 173 2.76 23.09 -4.26
N ASN A 174 1.71 23.66 -4.83
CA ASN A 174 1.53 25.06 -5.16
C ASN A 174 1.19 25.91 -3.92
#